data_5f33e4800bba363556731e679548d128
#
_entry.id   5f33e4800bba363556731e679548d128
#
_cell.length_a   1.000
_cell.length_b   1.000
_cell.length_c   1.000
_cell.angle_alpha   90.00
_cell.angle_beta   90.00
_cell.angle_gamma   90.00
#
_symmetry.space_group_name_H-M   'P 1'
#
loop_
_entity.id
_entity.type
_entity.pdbx_description
1 polymer ?
#
loop_
_entity_poly.entity_id
_entity_poly.type
_entity_poly.pdbx_seq_one_letter_code
_entity_poly.pdbx_strand_id
1 'polypeptide(L)'
;KDGAGANGGEGIPITYVPARNTIFRSLALGLAEARGAKHIYVGVNALDYSGYPDCRPAFVTAFEAMANLATKAGVEGDPFLFETPLLHMSKADIAREAHRLGLDAGISWTCYDPSDDGLHCGECDACRLRAKGFAEAGLPDPTVYAVEPQC
;
A
#
# COMPACT_ATOMS: atom_id res chain seq x y z
N LYS A 1 6.22 -22.48 -7.98
CA LYS A 1 7.26 -21.74 -7.18
C LYS A 1 6.58 -21.35 -5.91
N ASP A 2 6.95 -22.07 -4.84
CA ASP A 2 6.24 -22.08 -3.57
C ASP A 2 6.46 -20.76 -2.86
N GLY A 3 5.54 -19.80 -3.07
CA GLY A 3 5.42 -18.62 -2.24
C GLY A 3 4.94 -19.03 -0.85
N ALA A 4 5.84 -19.48 -0.01
CA ALA A 4 5.57 -19.73 1.40
C ALA A 4 5.26 -18.42 2.11
N GLY A 5 4.01 -17.96 2.03
CA GLY A 5 3.51 -16.76 2.66
C GLY A 5 2.08 -16.89 3.20
N ALA A 6 1.42 -18.03 2.97
CA ALA A 6 0.03 -18.23 3.37
C ALA A 6 -0.15 -18.74 4.82
N ASN A 7 0.91 -18.91 5.57
CA ASN A 7 0.84 -19.29 6.97
C ASN A 7 1.28 -18.11 7.81
N GLY A 8 0.46 -17.67 8.78
CA GLY A 8 0.69 -16.59 9.73
C GLY A 8 2.02 -16.70 10.52
N GLY A 9 3.11 -16.86 9.82
CA GLY A 9 4.47 -16.88 10.33
C GLY A 9 4.99 -15.48 10.53
N GLU A 10 5.64 -15.23 11.65
CA GLU A 10 6.24 -13.98 12.11
C GLU A 10 7.43 -13.51 11.23
N GLY A 11 7.38 -13.65 9.91
CA GLY A 11 8.48 -13.36 8.99
C GLY A 11 8.18 -12.19 8.03
N ILE A 12 9.26 -11.54 7.57
CA ILE A 12 9.18 -10.54 6.48
C ILE A 12 8.90 -11.32 5.18
N PRO A 13 7.88 -10.92 4.37
CA PRO A 13 7.54 -11.60 3.14
C PRO A 13 8.68 -11.63 2.12
N ILE A 14 8.74 -12.67 1.30
CA ILE A 14 9.73 -12.78 0.21
C ILE A 14 9.61 -11.64 -0.81
N THR A 15 8.43 -11.03 -0.91
CA THR A 15 8.15 -9.88 -1.78
C THR A 15 8.63 -8.55 -1.19
N TYR A 16 9.25 -8.56 0.00
CA TYR A 16 9.81 -7.36 0.59
C TYR A 16 11.00 -6.83 -0.22
N VAL A 17 10.89 -5.58 -0.63
CA VAL A 17 11.99 -4.83 -1.24
C VAL A 17 12.63 -3.95 -0.17
N PRO A 18 13.91 -4.14 0.16
CA PRO A 18 14.58 -3.44 1.25
C PRO A 18 14.44 -1.91 1.16
N ALA A 19 13.91 -1.31 2.21
CA ALA A 19 13.75 0.14 2.39
C ALA A 19 13.01 0.88 1.27
N ARG A 20 12.20 0.18 0.46
CA ARG A 20 11.50 0.79 -0.69
C ARG A 20 10.66 2.01 -0.28
N ASN A 21 9.83 1.88 0.75
CA ASN A 21 8.99 2.99 1.22
C ASN A 21 9.81 4.12 1.87
N THR A 22 10.95 3.80 2.49
CA THR A 22 11.89 4.81 3.02
C THR A 22 12.43 5.67 1.88
N ILE A 23 12.89 5.03 0.78
CA ILE A 23 13.42 5.73 -0.40
C ILE A 23 12.35 6.61 -1.04
N PHE A 24 11.15 6.06 -1.29
CA PHE A 24 10.08 6.82 -1.93
C PHE A 24 9.61 8.00 -1.08
N ARG A 25 9.50 7.83 0.23
CA ARG A 25 9.14 8.94 1.14
C ARG A 25 10.23 10.00 1.18
N SER A 26 11.50 9.63 1.15
CA SER A 26 12.61 10.59 1.11
C SER A 26 12.59 11.43 -0.17
N LEU A 27 12.34 10.81 -1.31
CA LEU A 27 12.18 11.52 -2.59
C LEU A 27 10.95 12.43 -2.58
N ALA A 28 9.82 11.95 -2.06
CA ALA A 28 8.60 12.73 -1.91
C ALA A 28 8.80 13.93 -0.98
N LEU A 29 9.53 13.75 0.14
CA LEU A 29 9.87 14.82 1.08
C LEU A 29 10.68 15.92 0.39
N GLY A 30 11.75 15.57 -0.33
CA GLY A 30 12.56 16.55 -1.05
C GLY A 30 11.77 17.29 -2.12
N LEU A 31 10.87 16.60 -2.84
CA LEU A 31 9.98 17.23 -3.81
C LEU A 31 8.96 18.15 -3.12
N ALA A 32 8.37 17.70 -2.01
CA ALA A 32 7.42 18.50 -1.24
C ALA A 32 8.05 19.81 -0.75
N GLU A 33 9.25 19.74 -0.18
CA GLU A 33 9.99 20.93 0.25
C GLU A 33 10.28 21.88 -0.91
N ALA A 34 10.77 21.36 -2.05
CA ALA A 34 11.04 22.15 -3.24
C ALA A 34 9.78 22.81 -3.84
N ARG A 35 8.61 22.23 -3.64
CA ARG A 35 7.31 22.73 -4.14
C ARG A 35 6.51 23.51 -3.11
N GLY A 36 6.95 23.58 -1.86
CA GLY A 36 6.21 24.20 -0.76
C GLY A 36 4.94 23.42 -0.38
N ALA A 37 4.88 22.11 -0.70
CA ALA A 37 3.79 21.24 -0.26
C ALA A 37 4.03 20.79 1.18
N LYS A 38 2.95 20.67 1.98
CA LYS A 38 3.02 20.31 3.39
C LYS A 38 2.51 18.91 3.70
N HIS A 39 1.59 18.42 2.89
CA HIS A 39 0.95 17.12 3.07
C HIS A 39 1.51 16.12 2.07
N ILE A 40 1.99 14.99 2.58
CA ILE A 40 2.50 13.86 1.79
C ILE A 40 1.59 12.66 2.06
N TYR A 41 0.78 12.29 1.07
CA TYR A 41 -0.15 11.17 1.19
C TYR A 41 0.53 9.86 0.84
N VAL A 42 0.37 8.85 1.70
CA VAL A 42 0.97 7.53 1.54
C VAL A 42 -0.11 6.45 1.66
N GLY A 43 -0.26 5.62 0.64
CA GLY A 43 -1.27 4.56 0.57
C GLY A 43 -0.88 3.27 1.30
N VAL A 44 -0.20 3.38 2.46
CA VAL A 44 0.13 2.19 3.27
C VAL A 44 -1.11 1.67 3.98
N ASN A 45 -1.18 0.34 4.09
CA ASN A 45 -2.24 -0.37 4.79
C ASN A 45 -1.60 -1.36 5.77
N ALA A 46 -2.01 -1.34 7.03
CA ALA A 46 -1.41 -2.13 8.10
C ALA A 46 -2.36 -3.21 8.65
N LEU A 47 -3.66 -3.16 8.34
CA LEU A 47 -4.67 -4.00 8.98
C LEU A 47 -4.66 -5.43 8.46
N ASP A 48 -4.57 -5.63 7.15
CA ASP A 48 -4.76 -6.97 6.59
C ASP A 48 -3.48 -7.81 6.58
N TYR A 49 -2.37 -7.20 6.34
CA TYR A 49 -1.04 -7.83 6.44
C TYR A 49 0.05 -6.78 6.22
N SER A 50 0.70 -6.37 7.28
CA SER A 50 1.91 -5.57 7.14
C SER A 50 3.14 -6.32 7.63
N GLY A 51 3.54 -7.34 6.87
CA GLY A 51 4.85 -7.96 7.04
C GLY A 51 5.99 -7.00 6.69
N TYR A 52 5.68 -5.89 6.03
CA TYR A 52 6.69 -4.89 5.66
C TYR A 52 6.96 -3.92 6.81
N PRO A 53 8.20 -3.88 7.34
CA PRO A 53 8.56 -3.00 8.45
C PRO A 53 8.26 -1.52 8.17
N ASP A 54 8.48 -1.10 6.91
CA ASP A 54 8.34 0.27 6.42
C ASP A 54 6.90 0.67 6.02
N CYS A 55 5.91 -0.15 6.41
CA CYS A 55 4.48 0.18 6.32
C CYS A 55 3.81 0.34 7.69
N ARG A 56 4.52 0.06 8.78
CA ARG A 56 3.96 0.06 10.14
C ARG A 56 3.72 1.48 10.66
N PRO A 57 2.71 1.70 11.53
CA PRO A 57 2.43 3.01 12.13
C PRO A 57 3.66 3.64 12.80
N ALA A 58 4.40 2.84 13.58
CA ALA A 58 5.62 3.30 14.27
C ALA A 58 6.68 3.84 13.29
N PHE A 59 6.82 3.21 12.11
CA PHE A 59 7.73 3.69 11.07
C PHE A 59 7.24 5.03 10.49
N VAL A 60 5.94 5.17 10.22
CA VAL A 60 5.36 6.43 9.71
C VAL A 60 5.64 7.58 10.66
N THR A 61 5.35 7.38 11.95
CA THR A 61 5.59 8.40 12.99
C THR A 61 7.08 8.76 13.11
N ALA A 62 7.96 7.76 13.10
CA ALA A 62 9.39 8.00 13.18
C ALA A 62 9.93 8.74 11.95
N PHE A 63 9.41 8.39 10.75
CA PHE A 63 9.81 9.05 9.51
C PHE A 63 9.35 10.53 9.49
N GLU A 64 8.13 10.81 9.92
CA GLU A 64 7.62 12.19 10.04
C GLU A 64 8.46 13.02 11.02
N ALA A 65 8.79 12.47 12.18
CA ALA A 65 9.67 13.13 13.13
C ALA A 65 11.05 13.43 12.53
N MET A 66 11.67 12.45 11.87
CA MET A 66 12.95 12.60 11.19
C MET A 66 12.87 13.66 10.08
N ALA A 67 11.81 13.63 9.26
CA ALA A 67 11.60 14.58 8.17
C ALA A 67 11.58 16.04 8.67
N ASN A 68 10.89 16.28 9.77
CA ASN A 68 10.77 17.62 10.36
C ASN A 68 12.03 18.10 11.09
N LEU A 69 12.93 17.19 11.47
CA LEU A 69 14.26 17.53 11.98
C LEU A 69 15.29 17.76 10.87
N ALA A 70 15.07 17.14 9.69
CA ALA A 70 16.06 17.09 8.61
C ALA A 70 15.83 18.12 7.50
N THR A 71 14.71 18.85 7.54
CA THR A 71 14.34 19.81 6.49
C THR A 71 14.35 21.24 7.00
N LYS A 72 14.63 22.20 6.09
CA LYS A 72 14.59 23.62 6.42
C LYS A 72 13.20 24.03 6.92
N ALA A 73 12.15 23.65 6.18
CA ALA A 73 10.77 23.99 6.54
C ALA A 73 10.40 23.46 7.93
N GLY A 74 10.74 22.21 8.26
CA GLY A 74 10.49 21.62 9.58
C GLY A 74 11.18 22.40 10.72
N VAL A 75 12.45 22.78 10.56
CA VAL A 75 13.21 23.52 11.58
C VAL A 75 12.72 24.96 11.73
N GLU A 76 12.19 25.56 10.66
CA GLU A 76 11.62 26.93 10.66
C GLU A 76 10.17 26.97 11.19
N GLY A 77 9.62 25.84 11.66
CA GLY A 77 8.30 25.79 12.28
C GLY A 77 7.13 25.58 11.29
N ASP A 78 7.42 25.11 10.09
CA ASP A 78 6.46 24.81 9.03
C ASP A 78 6.51 23.31 8.65
N PRO A 79 5.99 22.41 9.52
CA PRO A 79 6.23 20.99 9.44
C PRO A 79 5.51 20.29 8.28
N PHE A 80 6.10 19.17 7.84
CA PHE A 80 5.47 18.21 6.94
C PHE A 80 4.58 17.25 7.72
N LEU A 81 3.45 16.88 7.11
CA LEU A 81 2.49 15.89 7.62
C LEU A 81 2.44 14.70 6.66
N PHE A 82 2.65 13.49 7.20
CA PHE A 82 2.54 12.25 6.44
C PHE A 82 1.15 11.64 6.67
N GLU A 83 0.27 11.88 5.71
CA GLU A 83 -1.11 11.42 5.74
C GLU A 83 -1.20 9.96 5.28
N THR A 84 -1.80 9.11 6.10
CA THR A 84 -1.95 7.68 5.82
C THR A 84 -3.41 7.25 5.94
N PRO A 85 -4.30 7.74 5.05
CA PRO A 85 -5.75 7.55 5.19
C PRO A 85 -6.19 6.08 5.16
N LEU A 86 -5.41 5.20 4.55
CA LEU A 86 -5.74 3.78 4.42
C LEU A 86 -5.13 2.90 5.52
N LEU A 87 -4.36 3.48 6.45
CA LEU A 87 -3.53 2.72 7.40
C LEU A 87 -4.34 1.72 8.23
N HIS A 88 -5.53 2.10 8.64
CA HIS A 88 -6.42 1.33 9.51
C HIS A 88 -7.67 0.80 8.80
N MET A 89 -7.67 0.78 7.47
CA MET A 89 -8.78 0.26 6.68
C MET A 89 -8.51 -1.20 6.28
N SER A 90 -9.53 -2.05 6.30
CA SER A 90 -9.47 -3.37 5.66
C SER A 90 -9.45 -3.25 4.13
N LYS A 91 -9.14 -4.32 3.41
CA LYS A 91 -9.24 -4.33 1.94
C LYS A 91 -10.69 -4.07 1.49
N ALA A 92 -11.66 -4.58 2.23
CA ALA A 92 -13.07 -4.32 1.98
C ALA A 92 -13.43 -2.83 2.16
N ASP A 93 -12.90 -2.18 3.21
CA ASP A 93 -13.13 -0.75 3.42
C ASP A 93 -12.50 0.10 2.32
N ILE A 94 -11.29 -0.26 1.88
CA ILE A 94 -10.60 0.40 0.76
C ILE A 94 -11.41 0.24 -0.53
N ALA A 95 -11.95 -0.96 -0.81
CA ALA A 95 -12.79 -1.18 -1.98
C ALA A 95 -14.09 -0.36 -1.93
N ARG A 96 -14.76 -0.29 -0.77
CA ARG A 96 -15.96 0.55 -0.58
C ARG A 96 -15.65 2.03 -0.77
N GLU A 97 -14.54 2.50 -0.22
CA GLU A 97 -14.13 3.91 -0.33
C GLU A 97 -13.78 4.28 -1.77
N ALA A 98 -13.05 3.41 -2.48
CA ALA A 98 -12.76 3.58 -3.91
C ALA A 98 -14.07 3.69 -4.73
N HIS A 99 -15.03 2.80 -4.46
CA HIS A 99 -16.34 2.83 -5.11
C HIS A 99 -17.12 4.11 -4.77
N ARG A 100 -17.15 4.52 -3.49
CA ARG A 100 -17.79 5.75 -3.04
C ARG A 100 -17.23 7.00 -3.73
N LEU A 101 -15.93 7.02 -3.99
CA LEU A 101 -15.21 8.12 -4.67
C LEU A 101 -15.31 8.04 -6.20
N GLY A 102 -15.96 7.02 -6.76
CA GLY A 102 -16.07 6.83 -8.21
C GLY A 102 -14.76 6.42 -8.88
N LEU A 103 -13.81 5.86 -8.11
CA LEU A 103 -12.56 5.36 -8.68
C LEU A 103 -12.81 4.06 -9.44
N ASP A 104 -12.38 4.01 -10.70
CA ASP A 104 -12.33 2.77 -11.46
C ASP A 104 -11.18 1.88 -10.96
N ALA A 105 -11.52 0.90 -10.13
CA ALA A 105 -10.54 -0.05 -9.61
C ALA A 105 -9.94 -0.96 -10.69
N GLY A 106 -10.55 -1.04 -11.88
CA GLY A 106 -10.04 -1.81 -13.02
C GLY A 106 -8.72 -1.29 -13.57
N ILE A 107 -8.40 -0.01 -13.36
CA ILE A 107 -7.12 0.57 -13.77
C ILE A 107 -5.96 0.21 -12.82
N SER A 108 -6.24 -0.39 -11.66
CA SER A 108 -5.23 -0.71 -10.66
C SER A 108 -4.63 -2.10 -10.87
N TRP A 109 -3.31 -2.18 -10.73
CA TRP A 109 -2.56 -3.43 -10.85
C TRP A 109 -2.12 -3.96 -9.49
N THR A 110 -2.37 -5.26 -9.23
CA THR A 110 -2.03 -5.88 -7.94
C THR A 110 -1.11 -7.09 -8.10
N CYS A 111 -1.18 -7.80 -9.23
CA CYS A 111 -0.53 -9.09 -9.43
C CYS A 111 1.01 -8.99 -9.42
N TYR A 112 1.67 -9.92 -8.72
CA TYR A 112 3.14 -10.06 -8.70
C TYR A 112 3.67 -11.09 -9.72
N ASP A 113 2.79 -11.94 -10.27
CA ASP A 113 3.17 -13.01 -11.20
C ASP A 113 2.10 -13.11 -12.32
N PRO A 114 2.05 -12.12 -13.22
CA PRO A 114 1.05 -12.09 -14.28
C PRO A 114 1.24 -13.24 -15.28
N SER A 115 0.17 -13.65 -15.93
CA SER A 115 0.23 -14.60 -17.05
C SER A 115 0.97 -14.00 -18.26
N ASP A 116 1.37 -14.85 -19.20
CA ASP A 116 2.02 -14.43 -20.45
C ASP A 116 1.13 -13.47 -21.26
N ASP A 117 -0.19 -13.60 -21.15
CA ASP A 117 -1.18 -12.72 -21.78
C ASP A 117 -1.41 -11.40 -21.04
N GLY A 118 -0.67 -11.15 -19.95
CA GLY A 118 -0.78 -9.94 -19.16
C GLY A 118 -2.03 -9.86 -18.28
N LEU A 119 -2.61 -11.02 -17.90
CA LEU A 119 -3.71 -11.07 -16.93
C LEU A 119 -3.19 -11.27 -15.51
N HIS A 120 -3.99 -10.87 -14.51
CA HIS A 120 -3.69 -11.20 -13.12
C HIS A 120 -3.72 -12.72 -12.92
N CYS A 121 -2.71 -13.32 -12.25
CA CYS A 121 -2.63 -14.78 -12.12
C CYS A 121 -3.80 -15.40 -11.33
N GLY A 122 -4.40 -14.67 -10.39
CA GLY A 122 -5.46 -15.18 -9.49
C GLY A 122 -4.93 -15.99 -8.30
N GLU A 123 -3.68 -16.40 -8.30
CA GLU A 123 -3.11 -17.35 -7.34
C GLU A 123 -2.17 -16.72 -6.31
N CYS A 124 -1.52 -15.60 -6.63
CA CYS A 124 -0.62 -14.92 -5.68
C CYS A 124 -1.41 -14.26 -4.53
N ASP A 125 -0.76 -14.06 -3.40
CA ASP A 125 -1.38 -13.49 -2.20
C ASP A 125 -2.06 -12.14 -2.49
N ALA A 126 -1.47 -11.31 -3.34
CA ALA A 126 -2.04 -10.01 -3.69
C ALA A 126 -3.36 -10.16 -4.48
N CYS A 127 -3.46 -11.13 -5.39
CA CYS A 127 -4.70 -11.42 -6.13
C CYS A 127 -5.78 -11.95 -5.17
N ARG A 128 -5.43 -12.90 -4.30
CA ARG A 128 -6.37 -13.46 -3.30
C ARG A 128 -6.87 -12.40 -2.33
N LEU A 129 -5.98 -11.57 -1.79
CA LEU A 129 -6.35 -10.48 -0.88
C LEU A 129 -7.25 -9.44 -1.57
N ARG A 130 -7.01 -9.15 -2.86
CA ARG A 130 -7.85 -8.26 -3.64
C ARG A 130 -9.25 -8.84 -3.81
N ALA A 131 -9.35 -10.05 -4.36
CA ALA A 131 -10.62 -10.70 -4.61
C ALA A 131 -11.45 -10.86 -3.32
N LYS A 132 -10.79 -11.30 -2.22
CA LYS A 132 -11.40 -11.35 -0.89
C LYS A 132 -11.93 -9.98 -0.45
N GLY A 133 -11.14 -8.92 -0.61
CA GLY A 133 -11.54 -7.57 -0.23
C GLY A 133 -12.79 -7.09 -0.98
N PHE A 134 -12.88 -7.32 -2.29
CA PHE A 134 -14.07 -7.00 -3.07
C PHE A 134 -15.28 -7.86 -2.67
N ALA A 135 -15.10 -9.16 -2.46
CA ALA A 135 -16.15 -10.06 -1.99
C ALA A 135 -16.71 -9.62 -0.63
N GLU A 136 -15.86 -9.32 0.35
CA GLU A 136 -16.25 -8.81 1.67
C GLU A 136 -16.87 -7.41 1.62
N ALA A 137 -16.51 -6.61 0.62
CA ALA A 137 -17.15 -5.32 0.36
C ALA A 137 -18.56 -5.45 -0.22
N GLY A 138 -18.91 -6.61 -0.79
CA GLY A 138 -20.13 -6.81 -1.55
C GLY A 138 -20.13 -6.10 -2.92
N LEU A 139 -18.93 -5.89 -3.48
CA LEU A 139 -18.73 -5.20 -4.75
C LEU A 139 -18.12 -6.15 -5.79
N PRO A 140 -18.45 -5.99 -7.09
CA PRO A 140 -17.78 -6.73 -8.14
C PRO A 140 -16.31 -6.29 -8.25
N ASP A 141 -15.40 -7.25 -8.35
CA ASP A 141 -14.01 -6.95 -8.69
C ASP A 141 -13.90 -6.80 -10.23
N PRO A 142 -13.49 -5.65 -10.74
CA PRO A 142 -13.36 -5.45 -12.18
C PRO A 142 -12.11 -6.10 -12.79
N THR A 143 -11.31 -6.78 -11.99
CA THR A 143 -10.06 -7.41 -12.43
C THR A 143 -10.32 -8.64 -13.29
N VAL A 144 -9.58 -8.75 -14.40
CA VAL A 144 -9.58 -9.97 -15.21
C VAL A 144 -8.45 -10.89 -14.72
N TYR A 145 -8.83 -12.08 -14.30
CA TYR A 145 -7.91 -13.10 -13.80
C TYR A 145 -7.68 -14.21 -14.82
N ALA A 146 -6.46 -14.73 -14.89
CA ALA A 146 -6.15 -15.93 -15.70
C ALA A 146 -6.73 -17.20 -15.05
N VAL A 147 -6.71 -17.25 -13.70
CA VAL A 147 -7.35 -18.28 -12.89
C VAL A 147 -8.20 -17.58 -11.84
N GLU A 148 -9.45 -18.03 -11.66
CA GLU A 148 -10.36 -17.42 -10.66
C GLU A 148 -9.78 -17.57 -9.25
N PRO A 149 -9.60 -16.47 -8.48
CA PRO A 149 -9.06 -16.55 -7.14
C PRO A 149 -9.97 -17.33 -6.19
N GLN A 150 -9.37 -18.25 -5.44
CA GLN A 150 -10.08 -18.94 -4.35
C GLN A 150 -10.07 -18.03 -3.12
N CYS A 151 -11.26 -17.58 -2.72
CA CYS A 151 -11.47 -16.73 -1.54
C CYS A 151 -11.81 -17.56 -0.31
#